data_2db14a59ce90c6637a2a3d83dd71d13e
#
_entry.id   2db14a59ce90c6637a2a3d83dd71d13e
#
_cell.length_a   1.000
_cell.length_b   1.000
_cell.length_c   1.000
_cell.angle_alpha   90.00
_cell.angle_beta   90.00
_cell.angle_gamma   90.00
#
_symmetry.space_group_name_H-M   'P 1'
#
loop_
_entity.id
_entity.type
_entity.pdbx_description
1 polymer ?
#
loop_
_entity_poly.entity_id
_entity_poly.type
_entity_poly.pdbx_seq_one_letter_code
_entity_poly.pdbx_strand_id
1 'polypeptide(L)'
;MNIAMNPTAYLIAAPLLALLVFSPLKHDSSGDQPKVRQAAVAGSFYPADPKELSAMIDDLLAKAQGPQISEPIIAAVAPHAGYVYSGPVAAYTYAQLKGHKYSRVVLIAPTHYVGFDFTSVYDGDAYTTPLGQVPIDKEFARRLVKMSSTMQLSDKGHQATSDAPEHSVEVQLPWLQKVLGNFELVPIVMGDTSYESSRALGVALAKILRDDHNTLVLASSDLSHYHPYDDAVKIDHKTLNALQAWDYFSMSRNFQWRGPGQPGIWEACGGAPIVAAMIYAERMGANQARVLKYANSGDITGDHSRVVGYSADVFVKAESSKTVDAPFSLTVEEKSNLLALARKSVEYVVQQRYPYEPPASASSSLNQERGAFTTLKEAGELRGCIGYTSAVKPLYITVRDTATLAATQDPRFPQVTASELPKLEYEISVLSPLRRVTDVQQIVVGQHGLLMKNGDSEGLLLPQVPVEQQWDRHTFLEQTCRKAGMRSDCWMDEDTDIFSFTAVVFGERDVHREADNTK
;
A
#
# COMPACT_ATOMS: atom_id res chain seq x y z
N MET A 1 -52.26 -12.48 -70.38
CA MET A 1 -52.75 -13.38 -71.45
C MET A 1 -52.90 -14.78 -70.82
N ASN A 2 -54.18 -15.14 -70.73
CA ASN A 2 -54.77 -16.48 -70.69
C ASN A 2 -54.35 -17.45 -69.57
N ILE A 3 -55.25 -17.72 -68.66
CA ILE A 3 -56.46 -18.61 -68.64
C ILE A 3 -56.02 -20.01 -68.26
N ALA A 4 -56.39 -20.52 -67.13
CA ALA A 4 -57.60 -21.13 -66.55
C ALA A 4 -57.35 -22.63 -66.43
N MET A 5 -57.69 -23.31 -65.45
CA MET A 5 -58.95 -23.79 -64.86
C MET A 5 -58.67 -24.96 -63.91
N ASN A 6 -59.44 -24.98 -62.88
CA ASN A 6 -59.70 -26.07 -61.93
C ASN A 6 -60.33 -27.34 -62.64
N PRO A 7 -60.30 -28.55 -62.08
CA PRO A 7 -61.41 -28.93 -61.19
C PRO A 7 -61.09 -29.92 -60.05
N THR A 8 -61.79 -29.71 -58.96
CA THR A 8 -62.44 -30.60 -58.02
C THR A 8 -62.24 -32.13 -58.07
N ALA A 9 -61.83 -32.74 -56.95
CA ALA A 9 -62.22 -34.10 -56.60
C ALA A 9 -62.17 -34.37 -55.07
N TYR A 10 -63.28 -34.56 -54.51
CA TYR A 10 -63.80 -35.35 -53.41
C TYR A 10 -62.90 -35.84 -52.23
N LEU A 11 -63.44 -35.53 -51.02
CA LEU A 11 -63.11 -36.06 -49.70
C LEU A 11 -63.22 -37.60 -49.59
N ILE A 12 -62.26 -38.24 -48.92
CA ILE A 12 -62.54 -39.43 -48.08
C ILE A 12 -61.81 -39.18 -46.73
N ALA A 13 -62.63 -39.08 -45.67
CA ALA A 13 -62.19 -38.97 -44.31
C ALA A 13 -61.81 -40.34 -43.74
N ALA A 14 -60.60 -40.49 -43.24
CA ALA A 14 -60.20 -41.58 -42.37
C ALA A 14 -59.76 -41.03 -41.00
N PRO A 15 -60.17 -41.64 -39.89
CA PRO A 15 -59.79 -41.09 -38.55
C PRO A 15 -58.36 -41.41 -38.22
N LEU A 16 -57.52 -40.35 -38.05
CA LEU A 16 -56.20 -40.48 -37.49
C LEU A 16 -56.29 -40.66 -35.96
N LEU A 17 -55.95 -41.84 -35.50
CA LEU A 17 -55.72 -42.13 -34.10
C LEU A 17 -54.41 -41.46 -33.68
N ALA A 18 -54.51 -40.35 -32.93
CA ALA A 18 -53.34 -39.64 -32.38
C ALA A 18 -52.75 -40.48 -31.22
N LEU A 19 -51.65 -41.17 -31.49
CA LEU A 19 -50.76 -41.69 -30.45
C LEU A 19 -50.05 -40.50 -29.81
N LEU A 20 -50.48 -40.11 -28.61
CA LEU A 20 -49.72 -39.23 -27.71
C LEU A 20 -48.49 -40.00 -27.25
N VAL A 21 -47.36 -39.77 -27.92
CA VAL A 21 -46.04 -40.16 -27.44
C VAL A 21 -45.69 -39.16 -26.32
N PHE A 22 -45.84 -39.59 -25.08
CA PHE A 22 -45.27 -38.90 -23.93
C PHE A 22 -43.73 -39.07 -24.05
N SER A 23 -43.05 -38.04 -24.60
CA SER A 23 -41.62 -37.90 -24.41
C SER A 23 -41.40 -37.55 -22.93
N PRO A 24 -40.60 -38.28 -22.18
CA PRO A 24 -40.20 -37.86 -20.85
C PRO A 24 -39.42 -36.56 -21.00
N LEU A 25 -39.94 -35.49 -20.37
CA LEU A 25 -39.17 -34.28 -20.10
C LEU A 25 -37.89 -34.71 -19.41
N LYS A 26 -36.79 -34.70 -20.15
CA LYS A 26 -35.46 -34.74 -19.54
C LYS A 26 -35.45 -33.50 -18.63
N HIS A 27 -35.54 -33.73 -17.35
CA HIS A 27 -35.09 -32.77 -16.34
C HIS A 27 -33.59 -32.66 -16.60
N ASP A 28 -33.16 -31.62 -17.32
CA ASP A 28 -31.77 -31.18 -17.31
C ASP A 28 -31.50 -30.68 -15.89
N SER A 29 -31.16 -31.59 -15.02
CA SER A 29 -30.40 -31.26 -13.81
C SER A 29 -28.96 -30.98 -14.21
N SER A 30 -28.73 -29.91 -14.96
CA SER A 30 -27.44 -29.25 -14.98
C SER A 30 -27.32 -28.55 -13.61
N GLY A 31 -27.13 -29.35 -12.56
CA GLY A 31 -26.57 -28.85 -11.32
C GLY A 31 -25.23 -28.23 -11.72
N ASP A 32 -25.11 -26.91 -11.56
CA ASP A 32 -23.89 -26.18 -11.81
C ASP A 32 -22.76 -26.92 -11.08
N GLN A 33 -21.80 -27.47 -11.84
CA GLN A 33 -20.67 -28.16 -11.23
C GLN A 33 -19.94 -27.17 -10.34
N PRO A 34 -19.54 -27.57 -9.11
CA PRO A 34 -18.87 -26.67 -8.20
C PRO A 34 -17.67 -25.99 -8.86
N LYS A 35 -17.60 -24.66 -8.85
CA LYS A 35 -16.47 -23.88 -9.38
C LYS A 35 -15.33 -23.92 -8.38
N VAL A 36 -14.53 -24.98 -8.42
CA VAL A 36 -13.40 -25.21 -7.52
C VAL A 36 -12.09 -24.87 -8.22
N ARG A 37 -11.35 -23.91 -7.67
CA ARG A 37 -10.02 -23.53 -8.16
C ARG A 37 -9.00 -24.56 -7.70
N GLN A 38 -8.36 -25.25 -8.66
CA GLN A 38 -7.36 -26.27 -8.40
C GLN A 38 -6.02 -25.66 -7.99
N ALA A 39 -5.20 -26.43 -7.27
CA ALA A 39 -3.84 -26.02 -6.96
C ALA A 39 -3.02 -25.88 -8.25
N ALA A 40 -2.36 -24.74 -8.43
CA ALA A 40 -1.56 -24.44 -9.62
C ALA A 40 -0.06 -24.65 -9.41
N VAL A 41 0.42 -24.53 -8.16
CA VAL A 41 1.86 -24.56 -7.84
C VAL A 41 2.25 -25.63 -6.83
N ALA A 42 1.36 -26.58 -6.55
CA ALA A 42 1.69 -27.79 -5.79
C ALA A 42 2.77 -28.61 -6.50
N GLY A 43 3.81 -29.03 -5.78
CA GLY A 43 4.99 -29.71 -6.33
C GLY A 43 6.09 -28.80 -6.85
N SER A 44 5.82 -27.48 -6.95
CA SER A 44 6.82 -26.48 -7.36
C SER A 44 7.10 -25.43 -6.27
N PHE A 45 6.08 -24.83 -5.67
CA PHE A 45 6.25 -23.87 -4.58
C PHE A 45 6.23 -24.52 -3.20
N TYR A 46 5.54 -25.65 -3.08
CA TYR A 46 5.43 -26.44 -1.86
C TYR A 46 5.18 -27.93 -2.24
N PRO A 47 5.43 -28.91 -1.36
CA PRO A 47 5.24 -30.33 -1.67
C PRO A 47 3.81 -30.65 -2.09
N ALA A 48 3.66 -31.48 -3.15
CA ALA A 48 2.35 -31.95 -3.60
C ALA A 48 1.81 -33.10 -2.71
N ASP A 49 2.67 -33.83 -2.02
CA ASP A 49 2.24 -34.83 -1.05
C ASP A 49 1.77 -34.16 0.23
N PRO A 50 0.55 -34.46 0.71
CA PRO A 50 -0.02 -33.78 1.88
C PRO A 50 0.75 -34.04 3.19
N LYS A 51 1.41 -35.21 3.33
CA LYS A 51 2.18 -35.53 4.53
C LYS A 51 3.50 -34.80 4.53
N GLU A 52 4.19 -34.72 3.39
CA GLU A 52 5.43 -33.97 3.24
C GLU A 52 5.16 -32.47 3.46
N LEU A 53 4.09 -31.93 2.87
CA LEU A 53 3.69 -30.53 3.05
C LEU A 53 3.38 -30.22 4.52
N SER A 54 2.59 -31.09 5.18
CA SER A 54 2.24 -30.93 6.59
C SER A 54 3.47 -30.96 7.48
N ALA A 55 4.40 -31.90 7.25
CA ALA A 55 5.64 -32.03 8.02
C ALA A 55 6.57 -30.83 7.80
N MET A 56 6.69 -30.35 6.56
CA MET A 56 7.48 -29.15 6.24
C MET A 56 6.96 -27.91 6.98
N ILE A 57 5.64 -27.69 6.99
CA ILE A 57 5.04 -26.56 7.71
C ILE A 57 5.28 -26.70 9.22
N ASP A 58 5.10 -27.90 9.80
CA ASP A 58 5.33 -28.14 11.23
C ASP A 58 6.79 -27.86 11.62
N ASP A 59 7.76 -28.27 10.81
CA ASP A 59 9.18 -28.01 11.04
C ASP A 59 9.52 -26.52 10.98
N LEU A 60 8.98 -25.80 9.98
CA LEU A 60 9.17 -24.36 9.84
C LEU A 60 8.54 -23.58 11.00
N LEU A 61 7.32 -23.95 11.41
CA LEU A 61 6.67 -23.35 12.59
C LEU A 61 7.45 -23.61 13.88
N ALA A 62 8.02 -24.80 14.06
CA ALA A 62 8.83 -25.12 15.23
C ALA A 62 10.14 -24.32 15.29
N LYS A 63 10.67 -23.93 14.14
CA LYS A 63 11.90 -23.11 14.02
C LYS A 63 11.62 -21.61 14.15
N ALA A 64 10.39 -21.15 13.94
CA ALA A 64 10.01 -19.74 14.05
C ALA A 64 9.92 -19.33 15.53
N GLN A 65 11.09 -19.17 16.15
CA GLN A 65 11.18 -18.74 17.54
C GLN A 65 11.25 -17.21 17.61
N GLY A 66 10.26 -16.61 18.26
CA GLY A 66 10.17 -15.18 18.50
C GLY A 66 9.22 -14.87 19.65
N PRO A 67 9.23 -13.64 20.19
CA PRO A 67 8.28 -13.26 21.22
C PRO A 67 6.86 -13.39 20.69
N GLN A 68 5.97 -13.97 21.49
CA GLN A 68 4.54 -13.98 21.18
C GLN A 68 3.98 -12.57 21.33
N ILE A 69 3.19 -12.16 20.36
CA ILE A 69 2.47 -10.89 20.41
C ILE A 69 1.26 -11.06 21.33
N SER A 70 1.23 -10.26 22.40
CA SER A 70 0.13 -10.29 23.38
C SER A 70 -1.05 -9.40 23.00
N GLU A 71 -0.79 -8.41 22.15
CA GLU A 71 -1.78 -7.47 21.68
C GLU A 71 -2.68 -8.08 20.59
N PRO A 72 -3.93 -7.62 20.47
CA PRO A 72 -4.80 -8.06 19.38
C PRO A 72 -4.18 -7.80 18.01
N ILE A 73 -3.99 -8.87 17.23
CA ILE A 73 -3.55 -8.79 15.83
C ILE A 73 -4.78 -8.46 14.99
N ILE A 74 -4.75 -7.31 14.34
CA ILE A 74 -5.86 -6.81 13.51
C ILE A 74 -5.71 -7.26 12.05
N ALA A 75 -4.46 -7.23 11.53
CA ALA A 75 -4.13 -7.76 10.22
C ALA A 75 -2.66 -8.23 10.21
N ALA A 76 -2.28 -8.96 9.17
CA ALA A 76 -0.94 -9.49 9.03
C ALA A 76 -0.45 -9.43 7.59
N VAL A 77 0.88 -9.60 7.39
CA VAL A 77 1.52 -9.77 6.09
C VAL A 77 2.34 -11.05 6.11
N ALA A 78 2.32 -11.81 5.01
CA ALA A 78 3.14 -12.98 4.82
C ALA A 78 3.67 -13.07 3.38
N PRO A 79 4.90 -13.55 3.15
CA PRO A 79 5.48 -13.71 1.83
C PRO A 79 4.89 -14.93 1.10
N HIS A 80 5.01 -14.95 -0.25
CA HIS A 80 4.37 -15.98 -1.09
C HIS A 80 5.30 -16.65 -2.11
N ALA A 81 6.61 -16.51 -1.98
CA ALA A 81 7.55 -17.32 -2.74
C ALA A 81 7.47 -18.81 -2.33
N GLY A 82 8.18 -19.66 -3.05
CA GLY A 82 8.25 -21.10 -2.71
C GLY A 82 8.74 -21.32 -1.26
N TYR A 83 8.16 -22.30 -0.58
CA TYR A 83 8.38 -22.56 0.86
C TYR A 83 9.83 -22.79 1.25
N VAL A 84 10.65 -23.30 0.34
CA VAL A 84 12.10 -23.45 0.57
C VAL A 84 12.76 -22.09 0.81
N TYR A 85 12.26 -21.03 0.18
CA TYR A 85 12.81 -19.68 0.24
C TYR A 85 12.10 -18.82 1.29
N SER A 86 10.79 -18.62 1.13
CA SER A 86 10.02 -17.70 1.98
C SER A 86 9.48 -18.34 3.26
N GLY A 87 9.38 -19.69 3.31
CA GLY A 87 8.82 -20.41 4.45
C GLY A 87 9.47 -20.10 5.80
N PRO A 88 10.82 -20.01 5.90
CA PRO A 88 11.48 -19.60 7.15
C PRO A 88 11.07 -18.23 7.68
N VAL A 89 10.56 -17.33 6.81
CA VAL A 89 10.04 -16.01 7.20
C VAL A 89 8.54 -16.07 7.43
N ALA A 90 7.77 -16.66 6.49
CA ALA A 90 6.32 -16.82 6.61
C ALA A 90 5.90 -17.47 7.93
N ALA A 91 6.66 -18.45 8.40
CA ALA A 91 6.41 -19.15 9.66
C ALA A 91 6.28 -18.22 10.87
N TYR A 92 6.95 -17.05 10.88
CA TYR A 92 6.84 -16.08 11.99
C TYR A 92 5.45 -15.44 12.04
N THR A 93 4.84 -15.08 10.88
CA THR A 93 3.45 -14.61 10.84
C THR A 93 2.50 -15.69 11.32
N TYR A 94 2.62 -16.92 10.79
CA TYR A 94 1.70 -18.00 11.10
C TYR A 94 1.85 -18.53 12.54
N ALA A 95 3.05 -18.47 13.13
CA ALA A 95 3.25 -18.80 14.53
C ALA A 95 2.47 -17.87 15.47
N GLN A 96 2.32 -16.57 15.10
CA GLN A 96 1.49 -15.64 15.88
C GLN A 96 -0.01 -15.94 15.76
N LEU A 97 -0.46 -16.52 14.65
CA LEU A 97 -1.86 -16.86 14.42
C LEU A 97 -2.29 -18.19 15.04
N LYS A 98 -1.32 -19.02 15.43
CA LYS A 98 -1.59 -20.35 16.01
C LYS A 98 -2.39 -20.25 17.31
N GLY A 99 -3.51 -20.96 17.36
CA GLY A 99 -4.41 -20.96 18.53
C GLY A 99 -5.51 -19.90 18.51
N HIS A 100 -5.45 -18.95 17.60
CA HIS A 100 -6.56 -18.03 17.36
C HIS A 100 -7.71 -18.76 16.62
N LYS A 101 -8.94 -18.31 16.86
CA LYS A 101 -10.15 -18.90 16.26
C LYS A 101 -10.74 -17.95 15.25
N TYR A 102 -10.12 -17.85 14.07
CA TYR A 102 -10.71 -17.14 12.95
C TYR A 102 -11.59 -18.09 12.13
N SER A 103 -12.85 -17.74 11.98
CA SER A 103 -13.79 -18.49 11.14
C SER A 103 -13.77 -18.03 9.67
N ARG A 104 -13.20 -16.86 9.41
CA ARG A 104 -13.03 -16.27 8.07
C ARG A 104 -11.64 -15.71 7.90
N VAL A 105 -11.09 -15.85 6.69
CA VAL A 105 -9.85 -15.18 6.27
C VAL A 105 -10.12 -14.36 5.02
N VAL A 106 -9.93 -13.06 5.10
CA VAL A 106 -9.86 -12.16 3.95
C VAL A 106 -8.40 -12.10 3.53
N LEU A 107 -8.08 -12.66 2.38
CA LEU A 107 -6.72 -12.78 1.86
C LEU A 107 -6.55 -11.87 0.65
N ILE A 108 -5.73 -10.83 0.79
CA ILE A 108 -5.49 -9.80 -0.22
C ILE A 108 -4.13 -10.06 -0.86
N ALA A 109 -4.08 -10.19 -2.20
CA ALA A 109 -2.90 -10.59 -2.93
C ALA A 109 -2.70 -9.80 -4.22
N PRO A 110 -1.48 -9.72 -4.79
CA PRO A 110 -1.23 -9.16 -6.11
C PRO A 110 -1.56 -10.15 -7.22
N THR A 111 -1.62 -9.67 -8.47
CA THR A 111 -1.61 -10.50 -9.67
C THR A 111 -0.24 -10.50 -10.31
N HIS A 112 0.21 -11.68 -10.80
CA HIS A 112 1.51 -11.85 -11.45
C HIS A 112 1.41 -12.11 -12.96
N TYR A 113 0.30 -12.68 -13.43
CA TYR A 113 0.17 -13.19 -14.79
C TYR A 113 -0.82 -12.42 -15.65
N VAL A 114 -1.89 -11.90 -15.05
CA VAL A 114 -2.98 -11.24 -15.78
C VAL A 114 -3.17 -9.82 -15.29
N GLY A 115 -2.99 -8.83 -16.18
CA GLY A 115 -3.26 -7.43 -15.86
C GLY A 115 -4.74 -7.09 -15.96
N PHE A 116 -5.26 -6.31 -15.01
CA PHE A 116 -6.61 -5.72 -15.00
C PHE A 116 -6.61 -4.49 -14.08
N ASP A 117 -7.64 -3.65 -14.18
CA ASP A 117 -7.72 -2.32 -13.59
C ASP A 117 -8.80 -2.21 -12.49
N PHE A 118 -9.01 -3.28 -11.73
CA PHE A 118 -9.95 -3.33 -10.61
C PHE A 118 -9.45 -4.28 -9.51
N THR A 119 -10.18 -4.38 -8.40
CA THR A 119 -9.97 -5.38 -7.35
C THR A 119 -10.89 -6.57 -7.60
N SER A 120 -10.31 -7.72 -7.90
CA SER A 120 -11.00 -8.99 -8.19
C SER A 120 -11.32 -9.73 -6.90
N VAL A 121 -12.58 -10.02 -6.65
CA VAL A 121 -13.05 -10.86 -5.53
C VAL A 121 -13.61 -12.15 -6.12
N TYR A 122 -13.03 -13.29 -5.76
CA TYR A 122 -13.42 -14.58 -6.30
C TYR A 122 -14.73 -15.08 -5.70
N ASP A 123 -15.66 -15.55 -6.53
CA ASP A 123 -16.98 -16.05 -6.12
C ASP A 123 -17.20 -17.54 -6.45
N GLY A 124 -16.13 -18.29 -6.69
CA GLY A 124 -16.18 -19.75 -6.82
C GLY A 124 -16.60 -20.42 -5.51
N ASP A 125 -16.57 -21.75 -5.48
CA ASP A 125 -17.02 -22.53 -4.34
C ASP A 125 -15.88 -22.85 -3.36
N ALA A 126 -14.67 -23.08 -3.86
CA ALA A 126 -13.52 -23.42 -3.04
C ALA A 126 -12.19 -23.17 -3.77
N TYR A 127 -11.11 -23.12 -3.00
CA TYR A 127 -9.72 -23.34 -3.42
C TYR A 127 -9.26 -24.72 -2.95
N THR A 128 -8.51 -25.45 -3.78
CA THR A 128 -7.95 -26.75 -3.43
C THR A 128 -6.46 -26.62 -3.12
N THR A 129 -6.02 -27.31 -2.08
CA THR A 129 -4.61 -27.54 -1.75
C THR A 129 -4.38 -29.04 -1.53
N PRO A 130 -3.15 -29.54 -1.42
CA PRO A 130 -2.90 -30.92 -1.01
C PRO A 130 -3.49 -31.28 0.36
N LEU A 131 -3.71 -30.30 1.24
CA LEU A 131 -4.32 -30.49 2.57
C LEU A 131 -5.86 -30.49 2.55
N GLY A 132 -6.49 -30.28 1.39
CA GLY A 132 -7.93 -30.28 1.23
C GLY A 132 -8.48 -28.99 0.65
N GLN A 133 -9.81 -28.90 0.57
CA GLN A 133 -10.50 -27.73 0.05
C GLN A 133 -10.73 -26.67 1.14
N VAL A 134 -10.61 -25.40 0.75
CA VAL A 134 -10.97 -24.24 1.57
C VAL A 134 -12.20 -23.60 0.93
N PRO A 135 -13.36 -23.61 1.60
CA PRO A 135 -14.59 -23.04 1.07
C PRO A 135 -14.52 -21.50 0.99
N ILE A 136 -15.25 -20.95 0.02
CA ILE A 136 -15.33 -19.49 -0.20
C ILE A 136 -16.59 -18.93 0.48
N ASP A 137 -16.43 -17.83 1.25
CA ASP A 137 -17.56 -17.04 1.74
C ASP A 137 -18.10 -16.14 0.62
N LYS A 138 -18.98 -16.74 -0.21
CA LYS A 138 -19.60 -16.05 -1.36
C LYS A 138 -20.54 -14.92 -0.93
N GLU A 139 -21.16 -15.04 0.24
CA GLU A 139 -22.05 -13.99 0.74
C GLU A 139 -21.25 -12.74 1.10
N PHE A 140 -20.15 -12.91 1.82
CA PHE A 140 -19.23 -11.82 2.13
C PHE A 140 -18.66 -11.19 0.84
N ALA A 141 -18.20 -12.00 -0.10
CA ALA A 141 -17.67 -11.54 -1.39
C ALA A 141 -18.69 -10.64 -2.12
N ARG A 142 -19.96 -11.08 -2.21
CA ARG A 142 -21.04 -10.29 -2.84
C ARG A 142 -21.39 -9.00 -2.09
N ARG A 143 -21.27 -9.00 -0.77
CA ARG A 143 -21.45 -7.79 0.05
C ARG A 143 -20.30 -6.82 -0.17
N LEU A 144 -19.07 -7.32 -0.20
CA LEU A 144 -17.87 -6.50 -0.34
C LEU A 144 -17.86 -5.72 -1.66
N VAL A 145 -18.11 -6.38 -2.79
CA VAL A 145 -18.07 -5.70 -4.10
C VAL A 145 -19.15 -4.62 -4.27
N LYS A 146 -20.20 -4.64 -3.45
CA LYS A 146 -21.23 -3.57 -3.46
C LYS A 146 -20.77 -2.27 -2.78
N MET A 147 -19.65 -2.32 -2.06
CA MET A 147 -19.16 -1.17 -1.30
C MET A 147 -18.38 -0.17 -2.16
N SER A 148 -17.86 -0.57 -3.32
CA SER A 148 -17.15 0.32 -4.23
C SER A 148 -17.20 -0.20 -5.67
N SER A 149 -17.26 0.70 -6.64
CA SER A 149 -17.18 0.37 -8.07
C SER A 149 -15.80 -0.13 -8.51
N THR A 150 -14.76 0.05 -7.70
CA THR A 150 -13.41 -0.48 -7.96
C THR A 150 -13.28 -1.98 -7.70
N MET A 151 -14.31 -2.62 -7.11
CA MET A 151 -14.32 -4.04 -6.78
C MET A 151 -15.34 -4.79 -7.63
N GLN A 152 -14.99 -5.99 -8.12
CA GLN A 152 -15.87 -6.81 -8.95
C GLN A 152 -15.74 -8.29 -8.57
N LEU A 153 -16.85 -9.03 -8.68
CA LEU A 153 -16.80 -10.51 -8.66
C LEU A 153 -16.13 -10.96 -9.96
N SER A 154 -15.01 -11.67 -9.86
CA SER A 154 -14.23 -12.06 -11.02
C SER A 154 -13.32 -13.25 -10.71
N ASP A 155 -12.87 -13.96 -11.74
CA ASP A 155 -11.82 -14.96 -11.68
C ASP A 155 -10.46 -14.45 -12.22
N LYS A 156 -10.38 -13.19 -12.67
CA LYS A 156 -9.10 -12.59 -13.04
C LYS A 156 -8.17 -12.51 -11.83
N GLY A 157 -6.92 -12.92 -12.01
CA GLY A 157 -5.95 -13.06 -10.93
C GLY A 157 -6.13 -14.31 -10.06
N HIS A 158 -7.11 -15.18 -10.38
CA HIS A 158 -7.34 -16.46 -9.68
C HIS A 158 -7.12 -17.68 -10.58
N GLN A 159 -6.45 -17.52 -11.72
CA GLN A 159 -6.21 -18.59 -12.68
C GLN A 159 -5.30 -19.68 -12.09
N ALA A 160 -5.57 -20.93 -12.51
CA ALA A 160 -4.77 -22.11 -12.17
C ALA A 160 -4.33 -22.87 -13.43
N THR A 161 -4.16 -22.15 -14.54
CA THR A 161 -3.77 -22.74 -15.83
C THR A 161 -2.24 -22.80 -15.93
N SER A 162 -1.71 -23.66 -16.82
CA SER A 162 -0.27 -23.83 -17.00
C SER A 162 0.46 -22.59 -17.51
N ASP A 163 -0.25 -21.70 -18.20
CA ASP A 163 0.24 -20.44 -18.75
C ASP A 163 0.05 -19.25 -17.79
N ALA A 164 -0.82 -19.40 -16.79
CA ALA A 164 -1.08 -18.39 -15.76
C ALA A 164 -1.31 -19.07 -14.38
N PRO A 165 -0.29 -19.70 -13.78
CA PRO A 165 -0.40 -20.38 -12.49
C PRO A 165 -0.31 -19.35 -11.34
N GLU A 166 -1.36 -18.53 -11.16
CA GLU A 166 -1.35 -17.52 -10.09
C GLU A 166 -1.25 -18.19 -8.72
N HIS A 167 -0.32 -17.73 -7.91
CA HIS A 167 0.09 -18.42 -6.69
C HIS A 167 -0.05 -17.59 -5.41
N SER A 168 -0.18 -16.26 -5.53
CA SER A 168 -0.14 -15.31 -4.42
C SER A 168 -1.17 -15.55 -3.31
N VAL A 169 -2.37 -16.05 -3.67
CA VAL A 169 -3.39 -16.53 -2.74
C VAL A 169 -3.12 -17.97 -2.32
N GLU A 170 -2.85 -18.84 -3.28
CA GLU A 170 -2.76 -20.29 -3.05
C GLU A 170 -1.70 -20.66 -2.02
N VAL A 171 -0.52 -20.06 -2.12
CA VAL A 171 0.65 -20.36 -1.26
C VAL A 171 0.37 -20.12 0.22
N GLN A 172 -0.56 -19.23 0.55
CA GLN A 172 -0.93 -18.93 1.94
C GLN A 172 -1.86 -20.00 2.56
N LEU A 173 -2.62 -20.72 1.74
CA LEU A 173 -3.68 -21.59 2.22
C LEU A 173 -3.20 -22.78 3.04
N PRO A 174 -2.13 -23.52 2.67
CA PRO A 174 -1.67 -24.64 3.50
C PRO A 174 -1.23 -24.21 4.90
N TRP A 175 -0.60 -23.03 5.04
CA TRP A 175 -0.27 -22.45 6.35
C TRP A 175 -1.52 -22.20 7.18
N LEU A 176 -2.52 -21.53 6.59
CA LEU A 176 -3.78 -21.22 7.26
C LEU A 176 -4.52 -22.48 7.68
N GLN A 177 -4.58 -23.51 6.82
CA GLN A 177 -5.17 -24.80 7.16
C GLN A 177 -4.48 -25.47 8.35
N LYS A 178 -3.15 -25.34 8.46
CA LYS A 178 -2.37 -25.92 9.56
C LYS A 178 -2.57 -25.19 10.88
N VAL A 179 -2.65 -23.85 10.88
CA VAL A 179 -2.69 -23.05 12.11
C VAL A 179 -4.10 -22.74 12.60
N LEU A 180 -5.07 -22.63 11.68
CA LEU A 180 -6.47 -22.28 12.01
C LEU A 180 -7.42 -23.48 11.93
N GLY A 181 -7.12 -24.50 11.12
CA GLY A 181 -8.05 -25.59 10.83
C GLY A 181 -9.11 -25.17 9.80
N ASN A 182 -10.38 -25.22 10.18
CA ASN A 182 -11.50 -24.89 9.29
C ASN A 182 -11.80 -23.39 9.34
N PHE A 183 -11.88 -22.77 8.15
CA PHE A 183 -12.28 -21.38 7.95
C PHE A 183 -12.89 -21.21 6.55
N GLU A 184 -13.62 -20.12 6.34
CA GLU A 184 -14.08 -19.67 5.03
C GLU A 184 -13.12 -18.61 4.48
N LEU A 185 -12.82 -18.70 3.18
CA LEU A 185 -11.89 -17.80 2.50
C LEU A 185 -12.65 -16.71 1.72
N VAL A 186 -12.14 -15.48 1.78
CA VAL A 186 -12.49 -14.39 0.87
C VAL A 186 -11.21 -14.01 0.10
N PRO A 187 -10.94 -14.65 -1.05
CA PRO A 187 -9.73 -14.37 -1.81
C PRO A 187 -9.92 -13.14 -2.68
N ILE A 188 -8.99 -12.20 -2.56
CA ILE A 188 -9.00 -10.91 -3.25
C ILE A 188 -7.66 -10.76 -3.97
N VAL A 189 -7.72 -10.43 -5.26
CA VAL A 189 -6.53 -10.11 -6.06
C VAL A 189 -6.66 -8.69 -6.60
N MET A 190 -5.66 -7.85 -6.31
CA MET A 190 -5.64 -6.46 -6.75
C MET A 190 -4.90 -6.33 -8.08
N GLY A 191 -5.61 -5.93 -9.13
CA GLY A 191 -5.03 -5.59 -10.43
C GLY A 191 -4.72 -4.09 -10.53
N ASP A 192 -5.57 -3.24 -9.95
CA ASP A 192 -5.30 -1.82 -9.76
C ASP A 192 -4.54 -1.61 -8.44
N THR A 193 -3.34 -1.04 -8.54
CA THR A 193 -2.42 -0.79 -7.42
C THR A 193 -2.45 0.65 -6.92
N SER A 194 -3.44 1.45 -7.35
CA SER A 194 -3.61 2.85 -6.91
C SER A 194 -3.92 2.95 -5.41
N TYR A 195 -3.63 4.13 -4.85
CA TYR A 195 -4.04 4.47 -3.49
C TYR A 195 -5.56 4.37 -3.34
N GLU A 196 -6.30 4.86 -4.33
CA GLU A 196 -7.76 4.90 -4.35
C GLU A 196 -8.36 3.49 -4.24
N SER A 197 -7.84 2.53 -4.98
CA SER A 197 -8.27 1.12 -4.91
C SER A 197 -7.91 0.47 -3.57
N SER A 198 -6.69 0.70 -3.08
CA SER A 198 -6.26 0.21 -1.76
C SER A 198 -7.12 0.81 -0.64
N ARG A 199 -7.41 2.11 -0.72
CA ARG A 199 -8.28 2.81 0.22
C ARG A 199 -9.71 2.28 0.18
N ALA A 200 -10.28 2.16 -1.01
CA ALA A 200 -11.65 1.65 -1.18
C ALA A 200 -11.82 0.27 -0.55
N LEU A 201 -10.86 -0.64 -0.78
CA LEU A 201 -10.86 -1.97 -0.18
C LEU A 201 -10.72 -1.93 1.34
N GLY A 202 -9.70 -1.22 1.86
CA GLY A 202 -9.45 -1.12 3.30
C GLY A 202 -10.62 -0.51 4.08
N VAL A 203 -11.24 0.56 3.53
CA VAL A 203 -12.43 1.21 4.10
C VAL A 203 -13.64 0.28 4.08
N ALA A 204 -13.88 -0.41 2.95
CA ALA A 204 -15.00 -1.34 2.81
C ALA A 204 -14.89 -2.50 3.81
N LEU A 205 -13.69 -3.08 3.94
CA LEU A 205 -13.43 -4.13 4.93
C LEU A 205 -13.67 -3.64 6.35
N ALA A 206 -13.18 -2.45 6.71
CA ALA A 206 -13.41 -1.89 8.05
C ALA A 206 -14.89 -1.61 8.34
N LYS A 207 -15.66 -1.15 7.35
CA LYS A 207 -17.11 -0.95 7.49
C LYS A 207 -17.87 -2.27 7.70
N ILE A 208 -17.54 -3.30 6.92
CA ILE A 208 -18.23 -4.61 6.99
C ILE A 208 -17.83 -5.39 8.25
N LEU A 209 -16.56 -5.29 8.67
CA LEU A 209 -16.00 -6.07 9.78
C LEU A 209 -15.96 -5.30 11.10
N ARG A 210 -16.64 -4.14 11.21
CA ARG A 210 -16.59 -3.27 12.40
C ARG A 210 -16.80 -4.02 13.73
N ASP A 211 -17.75 -4.94 13.75
CA ASP A 211 -18.13 -5.73 14.93
C ASP A 211 -17.73 -7.21 14.80
N ASP A 212 -16.94 -7.57 13.78
CA ASP A 212 -16.46 -8.94 13.54
C ASP A 212 -15.03 -9.10 14.05
N HIS A 213 -14.89 -9.90 15.10
CA HIS A 213 -13.60 -10.24 15.73
C HIS A 213 -13.09 -11.63 15.34
N ASN A 214 -13.82 -12.34 14.47
CA ASN A 214 -13.49 -13.71 14.04
C ASN A 214 -12.96 -13.76 12.61
N THR A 215 -12.67 -12.62 12.00
CA THR A 215 -12.09 -12.51 10.66
C THR A 215 -10.64 -12.04 10.73
N LEU A 216 -9.74 -12.82 10.10
CA LEU A 216 -8.35 -12.40 9.85
C LEU A 216 -8.29 -11.68 8.50
N VAL A 217 -7.62 -10.53 8.46
CA VAL A 217 -7.19 -9.90 7.19
C VAL A 217 -5.70 -10.14 7.01
N LEU A 218 -5.33 -10.78 5.90
CA LEU A 218 -3.95 -11.14 5.57
C LEU A 218 -3.57 -10.57 4.20
N ALA A 219 -2.51 -9.79 4.15
CA ALA A 219 -1.90 -9.36 2.90
C ALA A 219 -0.77 -10.33 2.50
N SER A 220 -0.73 -10.70 1.23
CA SER A 220 0.26 -11.59 0.65
C SER A 220 1.25 -10.78 -0.17
N SER A 221 2.54 -10.78 0.23
CA SER A 221 3.57 -9.98 -0.46
C SER A 221 4.97 -10.45 -0.17
N ASP A 222 5.77 -10.61 -1.23
CA ASP A 222 7.23 -10.55 -1.13
C ASP A 222 7.68 -9.08 -1.22
N LEU A 223 8.96 -8.80 -0.89
CA LEU A 223 9.58 -7.47 -0.98
C LEU A 223 10.27 -7.27 -2.34
N SER A 224 11.51 -6.77 -2.34
CA SER A 224 12.25 -6.50 -3.58
C SER A 224 12.62 -7.77 -4.35
N HIS A 225 12.77 -7.64 -5.68
CA HIS A 225 13.01 -8.79 -6.55
C HIS A 225 14.25 -8.60 -7.42
N TYR A 226 15.13 -9.62 -7.39
CA TYR A 226 16.24 -9.81 -8.33
C TYR A 226 17.34 -8.75 -8.29
N HIS A 227 17.48 -8.02 -7.20
CA HIS A 227 18.63 -7.14 -6.94
C HIS A 227 19.80 -7.92 -6.36
N PRO A 228 21.04 -7.40 -6.50
CA PRO A 228 22.16 -7.84 -5.69
C PRO A 228 21.84 -7.72 -4.18
N TYR A 229 22.39 -8.63 -3.37
CA TYR A 229 22.05 -8.77 -1.95
C TYR A 229 22.08 -7.45 -1.18
N ASP A 230 23.18 -6.67 -1.27
CA ASP A 230 23.31 -5.42 -0.52
C ASP A 230 22.30 -4.34 -0.95
N ASP A 231 21.92 -4.33 -2.22
CA ASP A 231 20.92 -3.38 -2.73
C ASP A 231 19.50 -3.81 -2.32
N ALA A 232 19.19 -5.11 -2.40
CA ALA A 232 17.95 -5.67 -1.90
C ALA A 232 17.74 -5.33 -0.41
N VAL A 233 18.74 -5.58 0.44
CA VAL A 233 18.68 -5.26 1.88
C VAL A 233 18.36 -3.79 2.12
N LYS A 234 18.99 -2.86 1.36
CA LYS A 234 18.70 -1.43 1.48
C LYS A 234 17.27 -1.08 1.08
N ILE A 235 16.80 -1.60 -0.06
CA ILE A 235 15.44 -1.35 -0.58
C ILE A 235 14.39 -1.92 0.38
N ASP A 236 14.59 -3.16 0.83
CA ASP A 236 13.67 -3.84 1.74
C ASP A 236 13.55 -3.13 3.08
N HIS A 237 14.67 -2.72 3.68
CA HIS A 237 14.65 -1.96 4.92
C HIS A 237 13.96 -0.60 4.78
N LYS A 238 14.02 0.07 3.63
CA LYS A 238 13.25 1.29 3.38
C LYS A 238 11.74 1.00 3.40
N THR A 239 11.33 -0.06 2.72
CA THR A 239 9.91 -0.49 2.72
C THR A 239 9.44 -0.82 4.13
N LEU A 240 10.23 -1.59 4.90
CA LEU A 240 9.91 -1.95 6.28
C LEU A 240 9.87 -0.75 7.23
N ASN A 241 10.79 0.21 7.08
CA ASN A 241 10.79 1.44 7.86
C ASN A 241 9.52 2.28 7.59
N ALA A 242 9.10 2.41 6.32
CA ALA A 242 7.88 3.10 5.96
C ALA A 242 6.63 2.39 6.52
N LEU A 243 6.61 1.05 6.48
CA LEU A 243 5.56 0.24 7.09
C LEU A 243 5.48 0.46 8.61
N GLN A 244 6.60 0.42 9.34
CA GLN A 244 6.67 0.69 10.77
C GLN A 244 6.32 2.15 11.10
N ALA A 245 6.70 3.10 10.24
CA ALA A 245 6.29 4.49 10.34
C ALA A 245 4.80 4.71 10.05
N TRP A 246 4.06 3.70 9.62
CA TRP A 246 2.64 3.78 9.24
C TRP A 246 2.38 4.75 8.07
N ASP A 247 3.38 4.94 7.21
CA ASP A 247 3.32 5.90 6.10
C ASP A 247 2.77 5.26 4.81
N TYR A 248 1.62 4.59 4.94
CA TYR A 248 0.99 3.87 3.83
C TYR A 248 0.60 4.79 2.66
N PHE A 249 0.38 6.08 2.91
CA PHE A 249 0.08 7.04 1.84
C PHE A 249 1.29 7.27 0.94
N SER A 250 2.46 7.54 1.51
CA SER A 250 3.70 7.65 0.72
C SER A 250 4.08 6.29 0.11
N MET A 251 3.87 5.18 0.83
CA MET A 251 4.10 3.83 0.31
C MET A 251 3.30 3.58 -0.98
N SER A 252 1.99 3.86 -1.00
CA SER A 252 1.13 3.64 -2.15
C SER A 252 1.55 4.41 -3.41
N ARG A 253 2.17 5.59 -3.24
CA ARG A 253 2.65 6.44 -4.35
C ARG A 253 4.01 6.00 -4.89
N ASN A 254 4.77 5.22 -4.14
CA ASN A 254 6.16 4.90 -4.42
C ASN A 254 6.42 3.41 -4.62
N PHE A 255 5.43 2.54 -4.39
CA PHE A 255 5.49 1.17 -4.85
C PHE A 255 5.45 1.14 -6.37
N GLN A 256 6.63 1.04 -6.98
CA GLN A 256 6.77 0.94 -8.42
C GLN A 256 7.62 -0.28 -8.73
N TRP A 257 6.95 -1.32 -9.20
CA TRP A 257 7.67 -2.38 -9.86
C TRP A 257 8.06 -1.92 -11.28
N ARG A 258 9.36 -1.71 -11.50
CA ARG A 258 9.91 -1.25 -12.80
C ARG A 258 10.50 -2.38 -13.64
N GLY A 259 10.33 -3.62 -13.21
CA GLY A 259 10.92 -4.80 -13.84
C GLY A 259 12.21 -5.28 -13.15
N PRO A 260 12.66 -6.50 -13.47
CA PRO A 260 13.83 -7.09 -12.86
C PRO A 260 15.08 -6.22 -13.04
N GLY A 261 15.80 -5.92 -11.95
CA GLY A 261 17.06 -5.19 -11.96
C GLY A 261 16.96 -3.67 -12.13
N GLN A 262 15.75 -3.09 -12.12
CA GLN A 262 15.55 -1.64 -12.05
C GLN A 262 15.06 -1.27 -10.64
N PRO A 263 15.91 -0.65 -9.79
CA PRO A 263 15.53 -0.35 -8.42
C PRO A 263 14.33 0.62 -8.38
N GLY A 264 13.27 0.20 -7.71
CA GLY A 264 12.21 1.06 -7.23
C GLY A 264 12.66 1.86 -6.01
N ILE A 265 11.83 2.80 -5.56
CA ILE A 265 12.11 3.54 -4.31
C ILE A 265 11.76 2.66 -3.13
N TRP A 266 10.59 2.03 -3.18
CA TRP A 266 10.11 0.98 -2.29
C TRP A 266 9.59 -0.16 -3.16
N GLU A 267 9.86 -1.37 -2.76
CA GLU A 267 9.49 -2.54 -3.55
C GLU A 267 8.75 -3.58 -2.68
N ALA A 268 7.58 -3.95 -3.18
CA ALA A 268 6.83 -5.11 -2.72
C ALA A 268 5.85 -5.48 -3.83
N CYS A 269 5.82 -6.75 -4.24
CA CYS A 269 4.87 -7.20 -5.27
C CYS A 269 3.41 -7.06 -4.80
N GLY A 270 3.16 -7.25 -3.50
CA GLY A 270 1.89 -7.01 -2.84
C GLY A 270 1.79 -5.64 -2.15
N GLY A 271 2.43 -4.59 -2.69
CA GLY A 271 2.41 -3.25 -2.07
C GLY A 271 1.00 -2.70 -1.86
N ALA A 272 0.12 -2.81 -2.86
CA ALA A 272 -1.28 -2.40 -2.74
C ALA A 272 -2.07 -3.25 -1.73
N PRO A 273 -1.97 -4.59 -1.71
CA PRO A 273 -2.45 -5.45 -0.63
C PRO A 273 -2.02 -5.02 0.77
N ILE A 274 -0.72 -4.70 0.97
CA ILE A 274 -0.19 -4.20 2.26
C ILE A 274 -0.89 -2.89 2.63
N VAL A 275 -0.95 -1.91 1.72
CA VAL A 275 -1.61 -0.61 1.96
C VAL A 275 -3.09 -0.79 2.32
N ALA A 276 -3.82 -1.65 1.60
CA ALA A 276 -5.22 -1.94 1.92
C ALA A 276 -5.39 -2.56 3.32
N ALA A 277 -4.51 -3.51 3.69
CA ALA A 277 -4.51 -4.12 5.02
C ALA A 277 -4.13 -3.10 6.12
N MET A 278 -3.19 -2.18 5.87
CA MET A 278 -2.83 -1.11 6.81
C MET A 278 -4.00 -0.13 7.03
N ILE A 279 -4.69 0.28 5.96
CA ILE A 279 -5.86 1.16 6.04
C ILE A 279 -7.01 0.48 6.81
N TYR A 280 -7.26 -0.80 6.53
CA TYR A 280 -8.21 -1.60 7.30
C TYR A 280 -7.83 -1.64 8.77
N ALA A 281 -6.58 -2.03 9.07
CA ALA A 281 -6.10 -2.20 10.43
C ALA A 281 -6.18 -0.90 11.24
N GLU A 282 -5.79 0.24 10.66
CA GLU A 282 -5.91 1.56 11.30
C GLU A 282 -7.36 1.88 11.66
N ARG A 283 -8.30 1.66 10.74
CA ARG A 283 -9.74 1.91 10.98
C ARG A 283 -10.35 0.97 12.02
N MET A 284 -9.75 -0.20 12.23
CA MET A 284 -10.08 -1.13 13.30
C MET A 284 -9.35 -0.85 14.62
N GLY A 285 -8.52 0.21 14.65
CA GLY A 285 -7.85 0.71 15.84
C GLY A 285 -6.43 0.19 16.04
N ALA A 286 -5.82 -0.47 15.05
CA ALA A 286 -4.39 -0.75 15.06
C ALA A 286 -3.60 0.58 15.01
N ASN A 287 -2.51 0.63 15.76
CA ASN A 287 -1.68 1.82 15.89
C ASN A 287 -0.18 1.52 15.80
N GLN A 288 0.19 0.25 15.63
CA GLN A 288 1.56 -0.19 15.50
C GLN A 288 1.70 -1.33 14.49
N ALA A 289 2.70 -1.19 13.61
CA ALA A 289 3.17 -2.26 12.74
C ALA A 289 4.44 -2.87 13.34
N ARG A 290 4.53 -4.19 13.37
CA ARG A 290 5.68 -4.93 13.88
C ARG A 290 6.22 -5.86 12.82
N VAL A 291 7.48 -5.64 12.47
CA VAL A 291 8.25 -6.57 11.64
C VAL A 291 8.76 -7.69 12.56
N LEU A 292 8.28 -8.90 12.34
CA LEU A 292 8.63 -10.08 13.15
C LEU A 292 9.91 -10.73 12.66
N LYS A 293 10.08 -10.75 11.31
CA LYS A 293 11.24 -11.33 10.65
C LYS A 293 11.43 -10.71 9.27
N TYR A 294 12.68 -10.48 8.93
CA TYR A 294 13.15 -10.19 7.57
C TYR A 294 14.25 -11.19 7.21
N ALA A 295 14.27 -11.63 5.97
CA ALA A 295 15.37 -12.30 5.31
C ALA A 295 15.19 -12.19 3.79
N ASN A 296 16.19 -12.57 3.01
CA ASN A 296 16.07 -12.71 1.57
C ASN A 296 16.51 -14.10 1.09
N SER A 297 16.29 -14.40 -0.17
CA SER A 297 16.63 -15.71 -0.74
C SER A 297 18.13 -16.02 -0.67
N GLY A 298 18.99 -15.01 -0.64
CA GLY A 298 20.45 -15.16 -0.48
C GLY A 298 20.84 -15.67 0.90
N ASP A 299 20.11 -15.31 1.94
CA ASP A 299 20.30 -15.83 3.31
C ASP A 299 20.02 -17.34 3.39
N ILE A 300 19.18 -17.85 2.48
CA ILE A 300 18.79 -19.26 2.45
C ILE A 300 19.71 -20.08 1.53
N THR A 301 20.06 -19.54 0.36
CA THR A 301 20.77 -20.28 -0.69
C THR A 301 22.27 -20.02 -0.70
N GLY A 302 22.72 -18.87 -0.14
CA GLY A 302 24.10 -18.39 -0.28
C GLY A 302 24.37 -17.72 -1.63
N ASP A 303 23.40 -17.64 -2.56
CA ASP A 303 23.54 -16.89 -3.82
C ASP A 303 23.11 -15.45 -3.60
N HIS A 304 24.06 -14.53 -3.64
CA HIS A 304 23.88 -13.10 -3.42
C HIS A 304 23.76 -12.28 -4.71
N SER A 305 23.78 -12.96 -5.87
CA SER A 305 23.79 -12.26 -7.16
C SER A 305 22.44 -11.60 -7.48
N ARG A 306 21.33 -12.28 -7.15
CA ARG A 306 19.96 -11.86 -7.43
C ARG A 306 19.03 -12.46 -6.38
N VAL A 307 18.61 -11.65 -5.42
CA VAL A 307 17.78 -12.11 -4.30
C VAL A 307 16.36 -11.57 -4.35
N VAL A 308 15.47 -12.22 -3.62
CA VAL A 308 14.10 -11.77 -3.36
C VAL A 308 13.96 -11.59 -1.85
N GLY A 309 13.45 -10.42 -1.43
CA GLY A 309 13.23 -10.09 -0.03
C GLY A 309 11.91 -10.64 0.50
N TYR A 310 11.88 -11.00 1.78
CA TYR A 310 10.71 -11.54 2.49
C TYR A 310 10.56 -10.88 3.84
N SER A 311 9.32 -10.54 4.22
CA SER A 311 9.01 -10.10 5.58
C SER A 311 7.78 -10.80 6.15
N ALA A 312 7.75 -10.88 7.46
CA ALA A 312 6.64 -11.33 8.27
C ALA A 312 6.24 -10.17 9.18
N ASP A 313 5.01 -9.66 9.02
CA ASP A 313 4.59 -8.45 9.73
C ASP A 313 3.19 -8.63 10.33
N VAL A 314 2.92 -7.91 11.43
CA VAL A 314 1.59 -7.82 12.04
C VAL A 314 1.23 -6.39 12.37
N PHE A 315 -0.05 -6.07 12.25
CA PHE A 315 -0.64 -4.80 12.64
C PHE A 315 -1.44 -5.00 13.91
N VAL A 316 -1.04 -4.32 14.98
CA VAL A 316 -1.57 -4.55 16.32
C VAL A 316 -2.17 -3.30 16.94
N LYS A 317 -3.13 -3.51 17.84
CA LYS A 317 -3.60 -2.48 18.75
C LYS A 317 -2.79 -2.53 20.03
N ALA A 318 -1.66 -1.81 20.02
CA ALA A 318 -0.84 -1.68 21.22
C ALA A 318 -1.50 -0.72 22.22
N GLU A 319 -1.40 -1.02 23.50
CA GLU A 319 -1.70 -0.04 24.54
C GLU A 319 -0.78 1.16 24.33
N SER A 320 -1.31 2.37 24.47
CA SER A 320 -0.59 3.60 24.23
C SER A 320 0.64 3.71 25.15
N SER A 321 1.72 3.00 24.83
CA SER A 321 3.00 3.36 25.36
C SER A 321 3.35 4.71 24.74
N LYS A 322 3.62 5.70 25.59
CA LYS A 322 4.18 7.00 25.21
C LYS A 322 5.63 6.85 24.72
N THR A 323 5.89 5.94 23.79
CA THR A 323 7.07 6.03 22.95
C THR A 323 6.75 7.04 21.86
N VAL A 324 6.74 8.30 22.25
CA VAL A 324 7.05 9.37 21.32
C VAL A 324 8.46 9.01 20.84
N ASP A 325 8.59 8.48 19.62
CA ASP A 325 9.88 8.50 18.94
C ASP A 325 10.47 9.88 19.17
N ALA A 326 11.70 9.93 19.64
CA ALA A 326 12.34 11.22 19.90
C ALA A 326 12.15 12.09 18.64
N PRO A 327 11.59 13.29 18.77
CA PRO A 327 11.26 14.11 17.60
C PRO A 327 12.54 14.28 16.77
N PHE A 328 12.43 14.07 15.46
CA PHE A 328 13.55 14.30 14.56
C PHE A 328 14.09 15.72 14.79
N SER A 329 15.36 15.83 15.00
CA SER A 329 16.04 17.10 15.24
C SER A 329 17.31 17.18 14.41
N LEU A 330 17.69 18.39 14.11
CA LEU A 330 18.93 18.74 13.42
C LEU A 330 19.77 19.65 14.31
N THR A 331 21.06 19.41 14.34
CA THR A 331 22.02 20.33 14.98
C THR A 331 22.07 21.66 14.22
N VAL A 332 22.58 22.71 14.87
CA VAL A 332 22.80 24.03 14.24
C VAL A 332 23.70 23.90 13.01
N GLU A 333 24.73 23.08 13.10
CA GLU A 333 25.65 22.81 11.98
C GLU A 333 24.94 22.13 10.81
N GLU A 334 24.10 21.11 11.06
CA GLU A 334 23.33 20.42 10.03
C GLU A 334 22.32 21.34 9.34
N LYS A 335 21.65 22.19 10.10
CA LYS A 335 20.75 23.23 9.55
C LYS A 335 21.53 24.22 8.67
N SER A 336 22.69 24.70 9.14
CA SER A 336 23.58 25.58 8.35
C SER A 336 24.02 24.92 7.04
N ASN A 337 24.44 23.65 7.09
CA ASN A 337 24.87 22.90 5.92
C ASN A 337 23.75 22.73 4.89
N LEU A 338 22.53 22.47 5.33
CA LEU A 338 21.36 22.36 4.44
C LEU A 338 21.01 23.70 3.79
N LEU A 339 21.04 24.82 4.55
CA LEU A 339 20.78 26.16 3.99
C LEU A 339 21.86 26.54 2.97
N ALA A 340 23.14 26.29 3.28
CA ALA A 340 24.23 26.52 2.34
C ALA A 340 24.10 25.66 1.07
N LEU A 341 23.68 24.39 1.21
CA LEU A 341 23.39 23.50 0.09
C LEU A 341 22.23 24.03 -0.76
N ALA A 342 21.13 24.46 -0.14
CA ALA A 342 19.99 25.04 -0.85
C ALA A 342 20.41 26.27 -1.66
N ARG A 343 21.13 27.20 -1.04
CA ARG A 343 21.66 28.41 -1.70
C ARG A 343 22.55 28.05 -2.89
N LYS A 344 23.51 27.16 -2.68
CA LYS A 344 24.43 26.70 -3.75
C LYS A 344 23.69 26.04 -4.89
N SER A 345 22.64 25.26 -4.59
CA SER A 345 21.84 24.56 -5.60
C SER A 345 21.08 25.56 -6.49
N VAL A 346 20.48 26.60 -5.88
CA VAL A 346 19.80 27.69 -6.61
C VAL A 346 20.78 28.50 -7.44
N GLU A 347 21.90 28.96 -6.86
CA GLU A 347 22.95 29.70 -7.58
C GLU A 347 23.43 28.91 -8.80
N TYR A 348 23.71 27.61 -8.59
CA TYR A 348 24.24 26.75 -9.65
C TYR A 348 23.24 26.56 -10.80
N VAL A 349 21.97 26.22 -10.50
CA VAL A 349 20.96 26.00 -11.55
C VAL A 349 20.62 27.30 -12.32
N VAL A 350 20.61 28.46 -11.65
CA VAL A 350 20.38 29.76 -12.30
C VAL A 350 21.51 30.14 -13.24
N GLN A 351 22.77 29.87 -12.85
CA GLN A 351 23.96 30.24 -13.61
C GLN A 351 24.32 29.19 -14.67
N GLN A 352 24.25 27.89 -14.33
CA GLN A 352 24.73 26.81 -15.18
C GLN A 352 23.63 26.10 -15.98
N ARG A 353 22.34 26.28 -15.61
CA ARG A 353 21.16 25.67 -16.26
C ARG A 353 21.03 24.15 -16.08
N TYR A 354 21.77 23.55 -15.15
CA TYR A 354 21.60 22.15 -14.72
C TYR A 354 21.75 22.03 -13.20
N PRO A 355 21.23 20.95 -12.58
CA PRO A 355 21.26 20.79 -11.11
C PRO A 355 22.69 20.66 -10.56
N TYR A 356 22.90 21.17 -9.34
CA TYR A 356 24.15 20.96 -8.58
C TYR A 356 24.23 19.51 -8.08
N GLU A 357 25.40 18.89 -8.21
CA GLU A 357 25.68 17.57 -7.65
C GLU A 357 26.54 17.70 -6.38
N PRO A 358 25.92 17.59 -5.18
CA PRO A 358 26.65 17.68 -3.93
C PRO A 358 27.47 16.40 -3.66
N PRO A 359 28.61 16.50 -2.96
CA PRO A 359 29.27 15.31 -2.43
C PRO A 359 28.36 14.62 -1.40
N ALA A 360 28.60 13.31 -1.18
CA ALA A 360 27.88 12.56 -0.16
C ALA A 360 28.05 13.20 1.23
N SER A 361 26.94 13.26 1.98
CA SER A 361 26.99 13.81 3.35
C SER A 361 27.65 12.81 4.31
N ALA A 362 28.51 13.32 5.22
CA ALA A 362 29.05 12.54 6.32
C ALA A 362 28.09 12.41 7.51
N SER A 363 27.06 13.27 7.61
CA SER A 363 26.09 13.26 8.69
C SER A 363 25.06 12.14 8.49
N SER A 364 24.83 11.33 9.52
CA SER A 364 23.81 10.29 9.52
C SER A 364 22.39 10.87 9.42
N SER A 365 22.12 12.02 10.05
CA SER A 365 20.80 12.71 10.02
C SER A 365 20.49 13.23 8.62
N LEU A 366 21.50 13.80 7.92
CA LEU A 366 21.34 14.30 6.55
C LEU A 366 21.20 13.19 5.52
N ASN A 367 21.64 11.99 5.83
CA ASN A 367 21.45 10.79 5.00
C ASN A 367 20.13 10.07 5.27
N GLN A 368 19.38 10.44 6.33
CA GLN A 368 18.04 9.92 6.53
C GLN A 368 17.11 10.37 5.39
N GLU A 369 16.29 9.47 4.93
CA GLU A 369 15.24 9.82 3.96
C GLU A 369 14.16 10.65 4.63
N ARG A 370 13.90 11.85 4.09
CA ARG A 370 12.89 12.79 4.60
C ARG A 370 12.25 13.58 3.47
N GLY A 371 10.94 13.81 3.61
CA GLY A 371 10.27 14.86 2.86
C GLY A 371 10.76 16.24 3.35
N ALA A 372 10.88 17.19 2.44
CA ALA A 372 11.22 18.55 2.79
C ALA A 372 10.68 19.54 1.76
N PHE A 373 10.44 20.77 2.21
CA PHE A 373 10.15 21.94 1.38
C PHE A 373 11.30 22.93 1.47
N THR A 374 11.63 23.54 0.34
CA THR A 374 12.51 24.72 0.30
C THR A 374 11.69 25.92 -0.14
N THR A 375 11.66 26.96 0.70
CA THR A 375 10.99 28.23 0.46
C THR A 375 12.03 29.29 0.17
N LEU A 376 11.85 30.00 -0.92
CA LEU A 376 12.62 31.18 -1.31
C LEU A 376 11.78 32.42 -1.01
N LYS A 377 12.38 33.41 -0.33
CA LYS A 377 11.76 34.71 -0.05
C LYS A 377 12.65 35.83 -0.59
N GLU A 378 12.05 36.95 -1.02
CA GLU A 378 12.73 38.21 -1.34
C GLU A 378 12.08 39.31 -0.55
N ALA A 379 12.84 40.04 0.27
CA ALA A 379 12.35 41.08 1.18
C ALA A 379 11.21 40.62 2.11
N GLY A 380 11.24 39.32 2.53
CA GLY A 380 10.22 38.70 3.37
C GLY A 380 9.02 38.13 2.63
N GLU A 381 8.83 38.46 1.34
CA GLU A 381 7.74 37.96 0.51
C GLU A 381 8.08 36.64 -0.16
N LEU A 382 7.07 35.77 -0.35
CA LEU A 382 7.25 34.49 -1.02
C LEU A 382 7.72 34.68 -2.46
N ARG A 383 8.83 34.03 -2.84
CA ARG A 383 9.38 34.03 -4.21
C ARG A 383 9.38 32.67 -4.91
N GLY A 384 9.27 31.60 -4.16
CA GLY A 384 9.14 30.23 -4.64
C GLY A 384 9.09 29.25 -3.48
N CYS A 385 8.33 28.15 -3.63
CA CYS A 385 8.25 27.10 -2.61
C CYS A 385 7.85 25.78 -3.26
N ILE A 386 8.75 24.82 -3.26
CA ILE A 386 8.50 23.44 -3.76
C ILE A 386 9.01 22.44 -2.74
N GLY A 387 8.35 21.31 -2.63
CA GLY A 387 8.76 20.25 -1.72
C GLY A 387 8.27 18.87 -2.14
N TYR A 388 8.81 17.88 -1.45
CA TYR A 388 8.37 16.50 -1.50
C TYR A 388 7.77 16.11 -0.16
N THR A 389 6.57 15.53 -0.17
CA THR A 389 5.89 15.02 1.03
C THR A 389 6.43 13.64 1.44
N SER A 390 6.92 12.86 0.48
CA SER A 390 7.39 11.49 0.69
C SER A 390 8.89 11.46 1.00
N ALA A 391 9.27 10.64 1.98
CA ALA A 391 10.65 10.38 2.40
C ALA A 391 11.31 9.34 1.48
N VAL A 392 11.73 9.74 0.29
CA VAL A 392 12.22 8.82 -0.77
C VAL A 392 13.68 9.04 -1.16
N LYS A 393 14.28 10.10 -0.64
CA LYS A 393 15.68 10.47 -0.88
C LYS A 393 16.35 10.91 0.41
N PRO A 394 17.67 10.77 0.54
CA PRO A 394 18.42 11.40 1.62
C PRO A 394 18.05 12.88 1.74
N LEU A 395 17.91 13.38 2.96
CA LEU A 395 17.46 14.76 3.23
C LEU A 395 18.29 15.80 2.45
N TYR A 396 19.62 15.65 2.41
CA TYR A 396 20.45 16.60 1.68
C TYR A 396 20.16 16.61 0.16
N ILE A 397 19.83 15.46 -0.43
CA ILE A 397 19.41 15.36 -1.85
C ILE A 397 18.01 15.95 -2.03
N THR A 398 17.09 15.70 -1.09
CA THR A 398 15.75 16.30 -1.11
C THR A 398 15.85 17.82 -1.09
N VAL A 399 16.68 18.40 -0.23
CA VAL A 399 16.89 19.86 -0.15
C VAL A 399 17.52 20.40 -1.43
N ARG A 400 18.55 19.73 -2.01
CA ARG A 400 19.12 20.10 -3.30
C ARG A 400 18.06 20.20 -4.39
N ASP A 401 17.22 19.14 -4.49
CA ASP A 401 16.18 19.05 -5.52
C ASP A 401 15.10 20.11 -5.32
N THR A 402 14.58 20.23 -4.11
CA THR A 402 13.48 21.17 -3.81
C THR A 402 13.91 22.64 -3.94
N ALA A 403 15.14 22.96 -3.58
CA ALA A 403 15.73 24.29 -3.80
C ALA A 403 15.83 24.61 -5.32
N THR A 404 16.34 23.67 -6.10
CA THR A 404 16.43 23.77 -7.56
C THR A 404 15.03 24.00 -8.18
N LEU A 405 14.04 23.21 -7.78
CA LEU A 405 12.67 23.29 -8.28
C LEU A 405 11.97 24.57 -7.85
N ALA A 406 12.15 25.01 -6.60
CA ALA A 406 11.58 26.27 -6.12
C ALA A 406 12.07 27.49 -6.92
N ALA A 407 13.30 27.46 -7.39
CA ALA A 407 13.86 28.51 -8.23
C ALA A 407 13.43 28.45 -9.69
N THR A 408 13.08 27.28 -10.21
CA THR A 408 12.95 27.07 -11.66
C THR A 408 11.60 26.54 -12.13
N GLN A 409 10.81 25.90 -11.25
CA GLN A 409 9.60 25.17 -11.62
C GLN A 409 8.38 25.47 -10.74
N ASP A 410 8.42 26.48 -9.87
CA ASP A 410 7.22 26.91 -9.15
C ASP A 410 6.28 27.64 -10.15
N PRO A 411 5.09 27.09 -10.46
CA PRO A 411 4.22 27.65 -11.49
C PRO A 411 3.63 29.03 -11.15
N ARG A 412 3.75 29.46 -9.89
CA ARG A 412 3.24 30.75 -9.41
C ARG A 412 4.16 31.92 -9.75
N PHE A 413 5.44 31.63 -10.08
CA PHE A 413 6.48 32.63 -10.26
C PHE A 413 7.31 32.36 -11.54
N PRO A 414 7.85 33.41 -12.18
CA PRO A 414 8.87 33.22 -13.20
C PRO A 414 10.15 32.61 -12.60
N GLN A 415 10.98 32.00 -13.41
CA GLN A 415 12.26 31.46 -12.97
C GLN A 415 13.11 32.54 -12.30
N VAL A 416 13.83 32.20 -11.24
CA VAL A 416 14.76 33.10 -10.55
C VAL A 416 15.87 33.51 -11.50
N THR A 417 16.21 34.81 -11.49
CA THR A 417 17.27 35.42 -12.31
C THR A 417 18.55 35.61 -11.49
N ALA A 418 19.68 35.77 -12.18
CA ALA A 418 20.97 36.00 -11.51
C ALA A 418 21.00 37.28 -10.65
N SER A 419 20.22 38.31 -10.99
CA SER A 419 20.15 39.57 -10.23
C SER A 419 19.37 39.44 -8.90
N GLU A 420 18.54 38.42 -8.77
CA GLU A 420 17.78 38.13 -7.55
C GLU A 420 18.60 37.33 -6.52
N LEU A 421 19.59 36.52 -6.97
CA LEU A 421 20.36 35.60 -6.10
C LEU A 421 20.87 36.25 -4.80
N PRO A 422 21.47 37.47 -4.79
CA PRO A 422 21.96 38.09 -3.56
C PRO A 422 20.88 38.52 -2.57
N LYS A 423 19.61 38.58 -3.01
CA LYS A 423 18.48 39.07 -2.23
C LYS A 423 17.62 37.94 -1.66
N LEU A 424 17.87 36.70 -2.09
CA LEU A 424 17.09 35.57 -1.65
C LEU A 424 17.42 35.18 -0.21
N GLU A 425 16.36 34.99 0.56
CA GLU A 425 16.38 34.35 1.89
C GLU A 425 15.85 32.91 1.73
N TYR A 426 16.44 31.98 2.47
CA TYR A 426 16.13 30.54 2.38
C TYR A 426 15.51 30.03 3.68
N GLU A 427 14.42 29.26 3.55
CA GLU A 427 13.80 28.55 4.66
C GLU A 427 13.59 27.09 4.24
N ILE A 428 13.88 26.16 5.14
CA ILE A 428 13.72 24.72 4.92
C ILE A 428 12.74 24.17 5.96
N SER A 429 11.77 23.38 5.52
CA SER A 429 10.83 22.63 6.37
C SER A 429 11.05 21.13 6.14
N VAL A 430 11.61 20.42 7.13
CA VAL A 430 11.84 18.97 7.08
C VAL A 430 10.67 18.27 7.75
N LEU A 431 9.98 17.38 7.02
CA LEU A 431 8.72 16.78 7.43
C LEU A 431 8.90 15.49 8.22
N SER A 432 7.98 15.23 9.17
CA SER A 432 7.74 13.88 9.67
C SER A 432 6.92 13.07 8.64
N PRO A 433 6.87 11.71 8.78
CA PRO A 433 5.90 10.91 8.04
C PRO A 433 4.47 11.39 8.22
N LEU A 434 3.66 11.22 7.19
CA LEU A 434 2.24 11.54 7.22
C LEU A 434 1.49 10.54 8.10
N ARG A 435 0.61 11.05 8.98
CA ARG A 435 -0.26 10.28 9.86
C ARG A 435 -1.70 10.67 9.61
N ARG A 436 -2.57 9.69 9.38
CA ARG A 436 -3.99 9.99 9.21
C ARG A 436 -4.58 10.55 10.50
N VAL A 437 -5.36 11.62 10.37
CA VAL A 437 -6.10 12.23 11.47
C VAL A 437 -7.42 11.49 11.66
N THR A 438 -7.58 10.86 12.80
CA THR A 438 -8.83 10.15 13.18
C THR A 438 -9.77 11.04 13.98
N ASP A 439 -9.24 12.07 14.63
CA ASP A 439 -9.98 13.09 15.39
C ASP A 439 -9.36 14.46 15.13
N VAL A 440 -10.11 15.32 14.47
CA VAL A 440 -9.67 16.70 14.13
C VAL A 440 -9.35 17.54 15.38
N GLN A 441 -9.85 17.15 16.57
CA GLN A 441 -9.52 17.84 17.82
C GLN A 441 -8.05 17.67 18.22
N GLN A 442 -7.37 16.65 17.72
CA GLN A 442 -5.95 16.41 17.99
C GLN A 442 -5.02 17.31 17.16
N ILE A 443 -5.55 18.02 16.16
CA ILE A 443 -4.77 18.97 15.36
C ILE A 443 -4.39 20.17 16.21
N VAL A 444 -3.08 20.45 16.32
CA VAL A 444 -2.52 21.59 17.04
C VAL A 444 -1.96 22.58 16.03
N VAL A 445 -2.56 23.78 15.98
CA VAL A 445 -2.11 24.88 15.12
C VAL A 445 -0.69 25.29 15.49
N GLY A 446 0.16 25.48 14.49
CA GLY A 446 1.58 25.81 14.69
C GLY A 446 2.51 24.59 14.89
N GLN A 447 1.94 23.41 15.22
CA GLN A 447 2.70 22.17 15.35
C GLN A 447 2.44 21.24 14.16
N HIS A 448 1.20 21.10 13.75
CA HIS A 448 0.81 20.21 12.67
C HIS A 448 0.64 20.96 11.35
N GLY A 449 1.24 20.42 10.28
CA GLY A 449 0.80 20.66 8.91
C GLY A 449 -0.31 19.69 8.55
N LEU A 450 -1.10 20.00 7.53
CA LEU A 450 -2.21 19.17 7.07
C LEU A 450 -2.08 18.88 5.58
N LEU A 451 -2.47 17.66 5.21
CA LEU A 451 -2.72 17.26 3.82
C LEU A 451 -4.14 16.72 3.73
N MET A 452 -4.92 17.25 2.79
CA MET A 452 -6.25 16.74 2.43
C MET A 452 -6.16 15.96 1.13
N LYS A 453 -6.84 14.81 1.07
CA LYS A 453 -6.89 13.92 -0.11
C LYS A 453 -8.28 13.38 -0.31
N ASN A 454 -8.85 13.56 -1.54
CA ASN A 454 -10.11 12.94 -1.97
C ASN A 454 -10.07 12.75 -3.48
N GLY A 455 -10.08 11.51 -3.97
CA GLY A 455 -9.87 11.19 -5.37
C GLY A 455 -8.57 11.82 -5.89
N ASP A 456 -8.64 12.55 -7.00
CA ASP A 456 -7.49 13.26 -7.58
C ASP A 456 -7.16 14.59 -6.89
N SER A 457 -8.05 15.08 -6.02
CA SER A 457 -7.86 16.33 -5.30
C SER A 457 -6.91 16.15 -4.12
N GLU A 458 -5.85 16.98 -4.07
CA GLU A 458 -4.85 16.95 -3.00
C GLU A 458 -4.34 18.36 -2.71
N GLY A 459 -4.19 18.70 -1.42
CA GLY A 459 -3.63 19.97 -1.01
C GLY A 459 -2.99 19.91 0.36
N LEU A 460 -1.86 20.58 0.50
CA LEU A 460 -1.06 20.60 1.72
C LEU A 460 -0.81 22.04 2.18
N LEU A 461 -0.88 22.24 3.49
CA LEU A 461 -0.43 23.45 4.18
C LEU A 461 0.55 23.08 5.30
N LEU A 462 1.67 23.81 5.34
CA LEU A 462 2.73 23.65 6.35
C LEU A 462 2.28 24.20 7.72
N PRO A 463 2.92 23.75 8.84
CA PRO A 463 2.51 24.14 10.20
C PRO A 463 2.59 25.65 10.48
N GLN A 464 3.54 26.37 9.86
CA GLN A 464 3.72 27.80 10.05
C GLN A 464 2.62 28.65 9.39
N VAL A 465 1.99 28.14 8.31
CA VAL A 465 0.99 28.91 7.55
C VAL A 465 -0.18 29.38 8.40
N PRO A 466 -0.87 28.53 9.18
CA PRO A 466 -1.98 29.00 10.01
C PRO A 466 -1.55 29.98 11.10
N VAL A 467 -0.30 29.91 11.57
CA VAL A 467 0.24 30.88 12.55
C VAL A 467 0.46 32.26 11.91
N GLU A 468 1.11 32.28 10.73
CA GLU A 468 1.35 33.51 9.96
C GLU A 468 0.05 34.21 9.56
N GLN A 469 -0.99 33.42 9.25
CA GLN A 469 -2.31 33.89 8.83
C GLN A 469 -3.28 34.10 10.00
N GLN A 470 -2.87 33.81 11.23
CA GLN A 470 -3.70 33.89 12.45
C GLN A 470 -4.99 33.05 12.37
N TRP A 471 -4.91 31.88 11.76
CA TRP A 471 -6.03 30.94 11.63
C TRP A 471 -6.17 30.08 12.88
N ASP A 472 -7.42 29.88 13.28
CA ASP A 472 -7.76 28.79 14.21
C ASP A 472 -7.78 27.43 13.50
N ARG A 473 -8.00 26.36 14.25
CA ARG A 473 -8.06 24.98 13.72
C ARG A 473 -9.14 24.82 12.65
N HIS A 474 -10.31 25.41 12.84
CA HIS A 474 -11.43 25.28 11.90
C HIS A 474 -11.07 25.95 10.57
N THR A 475 -10.61 27.18 10.63
CA THR A 475 -10.15 27.93 9.44
C THR A 475 -9.00 27.20 8.75
N PHE A 476 -8.07 26.61 9.50
CA PHE A 476 -6.96 25.85 8.94
C PHE A 476 -7.46 24.62 8.14
N LEU A 477 -8.44 23.86 8.66
CA LEU A 477 -9.09 22.76 7.93
C LEU A 477 -9.74 23.26 6.64
N GLU A 478 -10.55 24.33 6.71
CA GLU A 478 -11.21 24.91 5.55
C GLU A 478 -10.22 25.37 4.47
N GLN A 479 -9.16 26.05 4.86
CA GLN A 479 -8.16 26.57 3.92
C GLN A 479 -7.34 25.43 3.29
N THR A 480 -7.11 24.34 4.04
CA THR A 480 -6.47 23.15 3.46
C THR A 480 -7.37 22.46 2.44
N CYS A 481 -8.70 22.38 2.68
CA CYS A 481 -9.67 21.93 1.68
C CYS A 481 -9.61 22.78 0.40
N ARG A 482 -9.61 24.10 0.54
CA ARG A 482 -9.50 25.04 -0.60
C ARG A 482 -8.17 24.88 -1.33
N LYS A 483 -7.08 24.65 -0.60
CA LYS A 483 -5.76 24.38 -1.18
C LYS A 483 -5.76 23.12 -2.02
N ALA A 484 -6.56 22.12 -1.65
CA ALA A 484 -6.77 20.88 -2.40
C ALA A 484 -7.75 21.05 -3.59
N GLY A 485 -8.27 22.25 -3.84
CA GLY A 485 -9.28 22.49 -4.88
C GLY A 485 -10.67 21.98 -4.53
N MET A 486 -10.93 21.71 -3.24
CA MET A 486 -12.20 21.17 -2.74
C MET A 486 -13.04 22.26 -2.04
N ARG A 487 -14.30 21.94 -1.72
CA ARG A 487 -15.16 22.80 -0.91
C ARG A 487 -14.56 22.96 0.50
N SER A 488 -14.81 24.08 1.16
CA SER A 488 -14.24 24.39 2.48
C SER A 488 -14.64 23.42 3.59
N ASP A 489 -15.75 22.71 3.43
CA ASP A 489 -16.27 21.70 4.36
C ASP A 489 -15.81 20.27 4.04
N CYS A 490 -14.88 20.08 3.10
CA CYS A 490 -14.41 18.76 2.65
C CYS A 490 -13.89 17.88 3.78
N TRP A 491 -13.38 18.50 4.85
CA TRP A 491 -12.85 17.80 6.01
C TRP A 491 -13.93 17.07 6.84
N MET A 492 -15.22 17.34 6.59
CA MET A 492 -16.37 16.61 7.18
C MET A 492 -16.80 15.42 6.32
N ASP A 493 -16.30 15.31 5.10
CA ASP A 493 -16.67 14.25 4.17
C ASP A 493 -15.93 12.95 4.55
N GLU A 494 -16.67 11.84 4.68
CA GLU A 494 -16.10 10.52 4.98
C GLU A 494 -15.12 10.02 3.91
N ASP A 495 -15.25 10.53 2.68
CA ASP A 495 -14.37 10.20 1.57
C ASP A 495 -13.11 11.06 1.51
N THR A 496 -12.98 12.08 2.37
CA THR A 496 -11.78 12.88 2.50
C THR A 496 -10.86 12.29 3.57
N ASP A 497 -9.64 11.92 3.18
CA ASP A 497 -8.59 11.59 4.13
C ASP A 497 -7.84 12.86 4.55
N ILE A 498 -7.69 13.04 5.84
CA ILE A 498 -6.91 14.11 6.45
C ILE A 498 -5.65 13.48 7.02
N PHE A 499 -4.49 13.97 6.60
CA PHE A 499 -3.22 13.58 7.19
C PHE A 499 -2.61 14.78 7.91
N SER A 500 -1.95 14.52 9.03
CA SER A 500 -1.13 15.48 9.74
C SER A 500 0.33 15.07 9.71
N PHE A 501 1.21 16.06 9.83
CA PHE A 501 2.64 15.89 9.98
C PHE A 501 3.21 17.02 10.82
N THR A 502 4.38 16.83 11.41
CA THR A 502 5.16 17.91 12.02
C THR A 502 6.28 18.32 11.08
N ALA A 503 6.85 19.50 11.30
CA ALA A 503 8.00 19.96 10.54
C ALA A 503 9.06 20.59 11.45
N VAL A 504 10.34 20.32 11.15
CA VAL A 504 11.46 21.10 11.66
C VAL A 504 11.68 22.23 10.67
N VAL A 505 11.28 23.45 11.04
CA VAL A 505 11.36 24.64 10.19
C VAL A 505 12.52 25.50 10.66
N PHE A 506 13.38 25.94 9.74
CA PHE A 506 14.50 26.83 10.03
C PHE A 506 14.90 27.65 8.80
N GLY A 507 15.19 28.91 9.05
CA GLY A 507 15.75 29.83 8.08
C GLY A 507 17.13 30.35 8.47
N GLU A 508 17.77 31.13 7.60
CA GLU A 508 19.12 31.66 7.83
C GLU A 508 19.20 32.52 9.11
N ARG A 509 18.13 33.29 9.41
CA ARG A 509 18.06 34.14 10.62
C ARG A 509 17.98 33.30 11.89
N ASP A 510 17.26 32.17 11.85
CA ASP A 510 17.06 31.32 13.02
C ASP A 510 18.37 30.62 13.40
N VAL A 511 19.09 30.10 12.42
CA VAL A 511 20.36 29.40 12.61
C VAL A 511 21.44 30.36 13.17
N HIS A 512 21.50 31.60 12.69
CA HIS A 512 22.41 32.61 13.26
C HIS A 512 22.11 32.91 14.74
N ARG A 513 20.81 33.05 15.10
CA ARG A 513 20.39 33.28 16.48
C ARG A 513 20.67 32.08 17.41
N GLU A 514 20.46 30.85 16.93
CA GLU A 514 20.79 29.63 17.67
C GLU A 514 22.30 29.51 17.92
N ALA A 515 23.13 29.84 16.91
CA ALA A 515 24.58 29.80 17.02
C ALA A 515 25.15 30.81 18.02
N ASP A 516 24.55 31.99 18.12
CA ASP A 516 24.96 33.03 19.06
C ASP A 516 24.57 32.70 20.52
N ASN A 517 23.46 31.99 20.73
CA ASN A 517 23.02 31.53 22.05
C ASN A 517 23.80 30.34 22.60
N THR A 518 24.60 29.66 21.76
CA THR A 518 25.43 28.50 22.14
C THR A 518 26.87 28.87 22.46
N LYS A 519 27.26 30.12 22.22
CA LYS A 519 28.56 30.72 22.61
C LYS A 519 28.46 31.37 24.00
#